data_76ea421aac1ed36a5ab732a0a7f0879a
#
_entry.id   76ea421aac1ed36a5ab732a0a7f0879a
#
_cell.length_a   1.000
_cell.length_b   1.000
_cell.length_c   1.000
_cell.angle_alpha   90.00
_cell.angle_beta   90.00
_cell.angle_gamma   90.00
#
_symmetry.space_group_name_H-M   'P 1'
#
loop_
_entity.id
_entity.type
_entity.pdbx_description
1 polymer ?
#
loop_
_entity_poly.entity_id
_entity_poly.type
_entity_poly.pdbx_seq_one_letter_code
_entity_poly.pdbx_strand_id
1 'polypeptide(L)'
;MHPNCGDIDELRRIIEEKTKELSREIVRVKEVGTTSPHGIYIYDAKNDEWALVQRDGDYFKPFMNGFYVIYFDNTKCPACRKYDKDWFPYIREEGRKLPGYCFVIILCEWFAGMCKSEAASKSFKHYDIHASPTTLLIYHKDGKIIYQEKHEGYLTRNELRTIVGDFCNRALKAERGEKVEPPRRRIEDELIVLLRKLLELGGKS
;
A
#
# COMPACT_ATOMS: atom_id res chain seq x y z
N MET A 1 3.12 3.35 -28.61
CA MET A 1 3.30 2.14 -27.79
C MET A 1 3.41 2.61 -26.34
N HIS A 2 2.41 2.34 -25.51
CA HIS A 2 2.51 2.64 -24.08
C HIS A 2 3.57 1.71 -23.47
N PRO A 3 4.49 2.22 -22.66
CA PRO A 3 5.44 1.35 -21.97
C PRO A 3 4.65 0.39 -21.08
N ASN A 4 4.91 -0.90 -21.23
CA ASN A 4 4.28 -1.96 -20.46
C ASN A 4 4.63 -1.75 -18.97
N CYS A 5 3.64 -1.52 -18.14
CA CYS A 5 3.79 -1.43 -16.68
C CYS A 5 3.98 -2.85 -16.11
N GLY A 6 5.19 -3.41 -16.21
CA GLY A 6 5.61 -4.64 -15.54
C GLY A 6 5.22 -5.96 -16.21
N ASP A 7 6.08 -6.95 -16.09
CA ASP A 7 5.84 -8.32 -16.56
C ASP A 7 5.15 -9.15 -15.45
N ILE A 8 3.86 -9.41 -15.66
CA ILE A 8 3.01 -10.15 -14.69
C ILE A 8 3.46 -11.60 -14.54
N ASP A 9 4.03 -12.20 -15.60
CA ASP A 9 4.42 -13.60 -15.60
C ASP A 9 5.72 -13.82 -14.81
N GLU A 10 6.62 -12.85 -14.81
CA GLU A 10 7.81 -12.85 -13.97
C GLU A 10 7.47 -12.69 -12.49
N LEU A 11 6.52 -11.81 -12.16
CA LEU A 11 5.98 -11.65 -10.79
C LEU A 11 5.42 -12.95 -10.25
N ARG A 12 4.65 -13.66 -11.07
CA ARG A 12 4.09 -14.97 -10.73
C ARG A 12 5.19 -15.99 -10.45
N ARG A 13 6.21 -16.06 -11.32
CA ARG A 13 7.31 -17.03 -11.19
C ARG A 13 8.11 -16.83 -9.90
N ILE A 14 8.45 -15.59 -9.55
CA ILE A 14 9.22 -15.28 -8.33
C ILE A 14 8.40 -15.52 -7.07
N ILE A 15 7.10 -15.18 -7.08
CA ILE A 15 6.21 -15.53 -5.97
C ILE A 15 6.11 -17.05 -5.84
N GLU A 16 5.99 -17.79 -6.93
CA GLU A 16 5.94 -19.25 -6.92
C GLU A 16 7.26 -19.88 -6.48
N GLU A 17 8.42 -19.35 -6.88
CA GLU A 17 9.74 -19.81 -6.40
C GLU A 17 9.94 -19.54 -4.92
N LYS A 18 9.66 -18.31 -4.45
CA LYS A 18 9.75 -17.99 -3.01
C LYS A 18 8.74 -18.75 -2.16
N THR A 19 7.58 -19.07 -2.70
CA THR A 19 6.59 -19.91 -2.01
C THR A 19 6.96 -21.39 -2.01
N LYS A 20 7.75 -21.88 -2.97
CA LYS A 20 8.30 -23.26 -2.96
C LYS A 20 9.44 -23.42 -1.96
N GLU A 21 10.29 -22.42 -1.76
CA GLU A 21 11.36 -22.46 -0.75
C GLU A 21 10.80 -22.47 0.69
N LEU A 22 9.63 -21.88 0.91
CA LEU A 22 8.91 -21.86 2.18
C LEU A 22 7.98 -23.09 2.32
N SER A 23 8.47 -24.31 2.19
CA SER A 23 7.70 -25.57 2.33
C SER A 23 7.11 -25.82 3.73
N ARG A 24 6.62 -24.77 4.41
CA ARG A 24 5.71 -24.79 5.54
C ARG A 24 4.38 -24.18 5.09
N GLU A 25 3.26 -24.72 5.57
CA GLU A 25 1.91 -24.24 5.22
C GLU A 25 1.81 -22.72 5.15
N ILE A 26 1.76 -22.19 3.93
CA ILE A 26 1.60 -20.76 3.72
C ILE A 26 0.20 -20.39 4.16
N VAL A 27 0.09 -19.55 5.18
CA VAL A 27 -1.19 -19.02 5.62
C VAL A 27 -1.78 -18.18 4.49
N ARG A 28 -2.93 -18.62 3.98
CA ARG A 28 -3.71 -17.91 2.96
C ARG A 28 -5.05 -17.51 3.53
N VAL A 29 -5.47 -16.27 3.28
CA VAL A 29 -6.75 -15.73 3.75
C VAL A 29 -7.41 -14.93 2.65
N LYS A 30 -8.73 -14.90 2.63
CA LYS A 30 -9.50 -14.07 1.70
C LYS A 30 -9.39 -12.58 2.01
N GLU A 31 -9.31 -12.25 3.28
CA GLU A 31 -9.09 -10.90 3.80
C GLU A 31 -8.17 -10.97 5.03
N VAL A 32 -7.21 -10.07 5.08
CA VAL A 32 -6.37 -9.89 6.26
C VAL A 32 -7.14 -9.06 7.28
N GLY A 33 -7.21 -9.51 8.53
CA GLY A 33 -8.05 -8.86 9.54
C GLY A 33 -7.54 -9.06 10.96
N THR A 34 -8.41 -8.80 11.94
CA THR A 34 -8.07 -8.79 13.37
C THR A 34 -7.55 -10.11 13.93
N THR A 35 -7.92 -11.23 13.32
CA THR A 35 -7.51 -12.58 13.73
C THR A 35 -6.34 -13.14 12.90
N SER A 36 -5.93 -12.41 11.86
CA SER A 36 -4.83 -12.83 11.00
C SER A 36 -3.49 -12.76 11.74
N PRO A 37 -2.55 -13.70 11.52
CA PRO A 37 -1.20 -13.59 12.03
C PRO A 37 -0.53 -12.30 11.60
N HIS A 38 0.25 -11.67 12.48
CA HIS A 38 1.03 -10.49 12.11
C HIS A 38 2.10 -10.86 11.09
N GLY A 39 2.35 -9.98 10.13
CA GLY A 39 3.33 -10.23 9.08
C GLY A 39 3.09 -9.41 7.83
N ILE A 40 3.75 -9.83 6.77
CA ILE A 40 3.69 -9.22 5.46
C ILE A 40 2.92 -10.15 4.54
N TYR A 41 1.84 -9.64 3.97
CA TYR A 41 0.96 -10.35 3.06
C TYR A 41 1.09 -9.78 1.66
N ILE A 42 1.08 -10.65 0.66
CA ILE A 42 1.01 -10.28 -0.76
C ILE A 42 -0.28 -10.84 -1.35
N TYR A 43 -0.95 -10.04 -2.17
CA TYR A 43 -2.16 -10.45 -2.85
C TYR A 43 -1.84 -11.36 -4.04
N ASP A 44 -2.42 -12.54 -4.03
CA ASP A 44 -2.42 -13.49 -5.13
C ASP A 44 -3.68 -13.26 -6.01
N ALA A 45 -3.51 -12.50 -7.08
CA ALA A 45 -4.60 -12.13 -7.97
C ALA A 45 -5.24 -13.34 -8.71
N LYS A 46 -4.50 -14.46 -8.87
CA LYS A 46 -4.98 -15.68 -9.52
C LYS A 46 -6.00 -16.41 -8.65
N ASN A 47 -5.69 -16.51 -7.34
CA ASN A 47 -6.51 -17.27 -6.38
C ASN A 47 -7.47 -16.36 -5.59
N ASP A 48 -7.37 -15.03 -5.78
CA ASP A 48 -8.11 -14.03 -5.00
C ASP A 48 -7.89 -14.21 -3.48
N GLU A 49 -6.63 -14.29 -3.07
CA GLU A 49 -6.21 -14.56 -1.69
C GLU A 49 -5.00 -13.72 -1.30
N TRP A 50 -4.85 -13.52 0.00
CA TRP A 50 -3.67 -12.90 0.60
C TRP A 50 -2.78 -14.00 1.18
N ALA A 51 -1.55 -14.10 0.73
CA ALA A 51 -0.55 -15.04 1.21
C ALA A 51 0.38 -14.36 2.21
N LEU A 52 0.52 -14.91 3.42
CA LEU A 52 1.51 -14.49 4.40
C LEU A 52 2.88 -14.95 3.95
N VAL A 53 3.68 -14.02 3.44
CA VAL A 53 4.98 -14.34 2.82
C VAL A 53 6.18 -14.12 3.75
N GLN A 54 6.03 -13.27 4.78
CA GLN A 54 7.15 -12.96 5.67
C GLN A 54 6.67 -12.59 7.08
N ARG A 55 7.31 -13.17 8.10
CA ARG A 55 7.09 -12.82 9.52
C ARG A 55 8.36 -12.36 10.20
N ASP A 56 9.47 -12.97 9.85
CA ASP A 56 10.76 -12.79 10.50
C ASP A 56 11.77 -12.16 9.55
N GLY A 57 12.90 -11.70 10.07
CA GLY A 57 13.99 -11.14 9.29
C GLY A 57 13.90 -9.62 9.11
N ASP A 58 14.23 -9.14 7.90
CA ASP A 58 14.33 -7.71 7.62
C ASP A 58 12.97 -7.10 7.24
N TYR A 59 12.90 -5.76 7.14
CA TYR A 59 11.70 -5.07 6.66
C TYR A 59 11.36 -5.45 5.23
N PHE A 60 10.10 -5.23 4.83
CA PHE A 60 9.65 -5.43 3.46
C PHE A 60 10.44 -4.55 2.50
N LYS A 61 11.02 -5.16 1.49
CA LYS A 61 11.70 -4.48 0.38
C LYS A 61 11.00 -4.84 -0.92
N PRO A 62 10.68 -3.87 -1.79
CA PRO A 62 10.33 -4.17 -3.17
C PRO A 62 11.40 -5.09 -3.79
N PHE A 63 11.01 -6.20 -4.40
CA PHE A 63 11.93 -7.23 -4.87
C PHE A 63 11.95 -7.39 -6.39
N MET A 64 11.07 -6.67 -7.09
CA MET A 64 10.95 -6.67 -8.55
C MET A 64 10.71 -5.26 -9.06
N ASN A 65 10.98 -5.06 -10.36
CA ASN A 65 10.55 -3.84 -11.05
C ASN A 65 9.03 -3.77 -11.11
N GLY A 66 8.45 -2.64 -10.73
CA GLY A 66 7.00 -2.46 -10.74
C GLY A 66 6.49 -1.49 -9.69
N PHE A 67 5.18 -1.49 -9.53
CA PHE A 67 4.45 -0.58 -8.65
C PHE A 67 3.93 -1.35 -7.44
N TYR A 68 4.27 -0.90 -6.24
CA TYR A 68 3.84 -1.51 -4.99
C TYR A 68 2.82 -0.59 -4.32
N VAL A 69 1.72 -1.17 -3.87
CA VAL A 69 0.70 -0.50 -3.06
C VAL A 69 0.65 -1.21 -1.73
N ILE A 70 1.19 -0.57 -0.70
CA ILE A 70 1.40 -1.16 0.61
C ILE A 70 0.42 -0.53 1.60
N TYR A 71 -0.46 -1.33 2.16
CA TYR A 71 -1.35 -0.93 3.24
C TYR A 71 -0.73 -1.34 4.58
N PHE A 72 -0.41 -0.35 5.42
CA PHE A 72 -0.01 -0.55 6.81
C PHE A 72 -1.26 -0.60 7.68
N ASP A 73 -1.56 -1.80 8.17
CA ASP A 73 -2.75 -2.13 8.93
C ASP A 73 -2.43 -2.47 10.40
N ASN A 74 -3.34 -2.12 11.27
CA ASN A 74 -3.28 -2.47 12.69
C ASN A 74 -4.58 -3.16 13.12
N THR A 75 -4.47 -4.34 13.75
CA THR A 75 -5.64 -5.14 14.17
C THR A 75 -6.52 -4.41 15.17
N LYS A 76 -5.97 -3.52 16.00
CA LYS A 76 -6.69 -2.71 17.00
C LYS A 76 -7.17 -1.34 16.47
N CYS A 77 -7.04 -1.06 15.18
CA CYS A 77 -7.38 0.23 14.58
C CYS A 77 -8.81 0.24 14.00
N PRO A 78 -9.77 0.99 14.61
CA PRO A 78 -11.12 1.08 14.07
C PRO A 78 -11.18 1.73 12.66
N ALA A 79 -10.31 2.70 12.40
CA ALA A 79 -10.20 3.36 11.10
C ALA A 79 -9.71 2.39 10.02
N CYS A 80 -8.82 1.44 10.38
CA CYS A 80 -8.41 0.37 9.49
C CYS A 80 -9.58 -0.55 9.13
N ARG A 81 -10.39 -0.96 10.13
CA ARG A 81 -11.61 -1.78 9.88
C ARG A 81 -12.62 -1.05 8.98
N LYS A 82 -12.66 0.28 9.04
CA LYS A 82 -13.46 1.07 8.09
C LYS A 82 -12.83 1.04 6.69
N TYR A 83 -11.52 1.21 6.62
CA TYR A 83 -10.77 1.21 5.36
C TYR A 83 -10.84 -0.14 4.63
N ASP A 84 -10.85 -1.26 5.34
CA ASP A 84 -10.98 -2.59 4.76
C ASP A 84 -12.21 -2.74 3.86
N LYS A 85 -13.32 -2.05 4.20
CA LYS A 85 -14.57 -2.08 3.43
C LYS A 85 -14.45 -1.45 2.04
N ASP A 86 -13.47 -0.59 1.84
CA ASP A 86 -13.14 0.01 0.55
C ASP A 86 -11.93 -0.67 -0.10
N TRP A 87 -10.91 -1.02 0.70
CA TRP A 87 -9.66 -1.63 0.25
C TRP A 87 -9.87 -2.98 -0.43
N PHE A 88 -10.46 -3.95 0.25
CA PHE A 88 -10.61 -5.30 -0.29
C PHE A 88 -11.49 -5.35 -1.54
N PRO A 89 -12.66 -4.70 -1.60
CA PRO A 89 -13.44 -4.63 -2.83
C PRO A 89 -12.70 -3.93 -3.97
N TYR A 90 -11.97 -2.83 -3.68
CA TYR A 90 -11.16 -2.16 -4.69
C TYR A 90 -10.12 -3.09 -5.31
N ILE A 91 -9.35 -3.81 -4.48
CA ILE A 91 -8.32 -4.74 -4.97
C ILE A 91 -8.93 -5.82 -5.85
N ARG A 92 -10.03 -6.46 -5.41
CA ARG A 92 -10.70 -7.54 -6.15
C ARG A 92 -11.28 -7.10 -7.48
N GLU A 93 -11.89 -5.94 -7.53
CA GLU A 93 -12.66 -5.51 -8.69
C GLU A 93 -11.83 -4.70 -9.69
N GLU A 94 -10.88 -3.92 -9.20
CA GLU A 94 -10.14 -2.93 -9.97
C GLU A 94 -8.62 -3.13 -9.88
N GLY A 95 -8.06 -3.17 -8.67
CA GLY A 95 -6.62 -3.22 -8.43
C GLY A 95 -5.93 -4.39 -9.12
N ARG A 96 -6.50 -5.60 -9.02
CA ARG A 96 -5.94 -6.81 -9.64
C ARG A 96 -5.82 -6.75 -11.17
N LYS A 97 -6.46 -5.78 -11.81
CA LYS A 97 -6.42 -5.56 -13.26
C LYS A 97 -5.33 -4.60 -13.68
N LEU A 98 -4.69 -3.93 -12.72
CA LEU A 98 -3.61 -2.97 -12.98
C LEU A 98 -2.32 -3.74 -13.30
N PRO A 99 -1.77 -3.61 -14.52
CA PRO A 99 -0.58 -4.34 -14.91
C PRO A 99 0.65 -3.85 -14.13
N GLY A 100 1.47 -4.78 -13.63
CA GLY A 100 2.70 -4.47 -12.92
C GLY A 100 2.53 -3.95 -11.49
N TYR A 101 1.32 -4.07 -10.92
CA TYR A 101 1.05 -3.70 -9.53
C TYR A 101 1.15 -4.91 -8.60
N CYS A 102 1.82 -4.71 -7.48
CA CYS A 102 1.91 -5.64 -6.36
C CYS A 102 1.21 -5.02 -5.14
N PHE A 103 0.17 -5.68 -4.65
CA PHE A 103 -0.56 -5.24 -3.46
C PHE A 103 -0.05 -5.96 -2.23
N VAL A 104 0.27 -5.21 -1.19
CA VAL A 104 0.89 -5.70 0.04
C VAL A 104 0.11 -5.18 1.25
N ILE A 105 -0.05 -6.03 2.27
CA ILE A 105 -0.52 -5.61 3.60
C ILE A 105 0.57 -5.92 4.61
N ILE A 106 0.93 -4.94 5.44
CA ILE A 106 1.84 -5.10 6.57
C ILE A 106 1.03 -4.95 7.84
N LEU A 107 0.83 -6.08 8.54
CA LEU A 107 -0.08 -6.19 9.68
C LEU A 107 0.68 -6.27 11.00
N CYS A 108 0.35 -5.35 11.92
CA CYS A 108 0.73 -5.41 13.33
C CYS A 108 -0.51 -5.33 14.24
N GLU A 109 -0.36 -5.43 15.56
CA GLU A 109 -1.45 -5.15 16.51
C GLU A 109 -1.66 -3.65 16.65
N TRP A 110 -0.58 -2.92 16.96
CA TRP A 110 -0.55 -1.47 17.07
C TRP A 110 0.85 -0.94 16.77
N PHE A 111 1.09 -0.51 15.54
CA PHE A 111 2.39 -0.05 15.04
C PHE A 111 3.54 -1.05 15.33
N ALA A 112 4.77 -0.58 15.25
CA ALA A 112 5.97 -1.39 15.46
C ALA A 112 6.11 -1.92 16.90
N GLY A 113 5.58 -1.18 17.89
CA GLY A 113 5.75 -1.50 19.32
C GLY A 113 4.92 -2.70 19.77
N MET A 114 3.80 -2.97 19.13
CA MET A 114 2.92 -4.11 19.44
C MET A 114 2.78 -4.97 18.18
N CYS A 115 3.84 -5.68 17.84
CA CYS A 115 3.89 -6.51 16.65
C CYS A 115 4.57 -7.86 16.94
N LYS A 116 3.87 -8.96 16.60
CA LYS A 116 4.41 -10.33 16.76
C LYS A 116 5.24 -10.78 15.54
N SER A 117 5.42 -9.92 14.54
CA SER A 117 6.24 -10.14 13.37
C SER A 117 7.39 -9.16 13.38
N GLU A 118 8.61 -9.68 13.36
CA GLU A 118 9.83 -8.87 13.30
C GLU A 118 9.88 -8.05 12.00
N ALA A 119 9.61 -8.71 10.86
CA ALA A 119 9.62 -8.07 9.55
C ALA A 119 8.58 -6.96 9.43
N ALA A 120 7.34 -7.18 9.91
CA ALA A 120 6.31 -6.15 9.91
C ALA A 120 6.69 -4.99 10.83
N SER A 121 7.18 -5.26 12.06
CA SER A 121 7.64 -4.22 13.00
C SER A 121 8.75 -3.36 12.40
N LYS A 122 9.76 -3.99 11.78
CA LYS A 122 10.84 -3.28 11.08
C LYS A 122 10.32 -2.45 9.91
N SER A 123 9.31 -2.94 9.18
CA SER A 123 8.70 -2.23 8.06
C SER A 123 8.00 -0.95 8.52
N PHE A 124 7.20 -0.99 9.61
CA PHE A 124 6.60 0.20 10.20
C PHE A 124 7.65 1.26 10.56
N LYS A 125 8.78 0.83 11.12
CA LYS A 125 9.90 1.73 11.46
C LYS A 125 10.60 2.29 10.23
N HIS A 126 10.96 1.41 9.28
CA HIS A 126 11.73 1.79 8.09
C HIS A 126 10.98 2.81 7.22
N TYR A 127 9.68 2.59 7.04
CA TYR A 127 8.84 3.49 6.24
C TYR A 127 8.27 4.67 7.03
N ASP A 128 8.69 4.83 8.30
CA ASP A 128 8.30 5.94 9.18
C ASP A 128 6.77 6.10 9.26
N ILE A 129 6.09 5.02 9.71
CA ILE A 129 4.64 4.95 9.76
C ILE A 129 4.14 5.33 11.16
N HIS A 130 3.49 6.48 11.26
CA HIS A 130 2.95 7.04 12.50
C HIS A 130 1.45 7.22 12.50
N ALA A 131 0.80 7.05 11.36
CA ALA A 131 -0.66 7.08 11.21
C ALA A 131 -1.19 5.71 10.75
N SER A 132 -2.42 5.39 11.10
CA SER A 132 -3.06 4.13 10.70
C SER A 132 -4.56 4.36 10.42
N PRO A 133 -5.05 3.92 9.26
CA PRO A 133 -4.33 3.26 8.17
C PRO A 133 -3.36 4.19 7.44
N THR A 134 -2.31 3.65 6.81
CA THR A 134 -1.46 4.36 5.86
C THR A 134 -1.31 3.53 4.60
N THR A 135 -1.43 4.19 3.46
CA THR A 135 -1.17 3.60 2.14
C THR A 135 0.10 4.21 1.56
N LEU A 136 1.10 3.37 1.30
CA LEU A 136 2.37 3.76 0.68
C LEU A 136 2.43 3.18 -0.73
N LEU A 137 2.66 4.04 -1.71
CA LEU A 137 2.87 3.65 -3.09
C LEU A 137 4.35 3.79 -3.42
N ILE A 138 4.93 2.78 -4.05
CA ILE A 138 6.34 2.76 -4.45
C ILE A 138 6.45 2.35 -5.90
N TYR A 139 7.20 3.11 -6.69
CA TYR A 139 7.73 2.66 -7.97
C TYR A 139 9.17 2.22 -7.77
N HIS A 140 9.42 0.93 -7.98
CA HIS A 140 10.72 0.30 -7.85
C HIS A 140 11.23 -0.13 -9.22
N LYS A 141 12.48 0.21 -9.52
CA LYS A 141 13.15 -0.16 -10.76
C LYS A 141 14.66 -0.32 -10.53
N ASP A 142 15.24 -1.39 -11.07
CA ASP A 142 16.66 -1.69 -11.05
C ASP A 142 17.29 -1.60 -9.64
N GLY A 143 16.57 -2.19 -8.67
CA GLY A 143 17.00 -2.25 -7.28
C GLY A 143 16.84 -0.94 -6.49
N LYS A 144 16.19 0.08 -7.07
CA LYS A 144 16.03 1.41 -6.46
C LYS A 144 14.57 1.84 -6.40
N ILE A 145 14.21 2.59 -5.38
CA ILE A 145 12.96 3.32 -5.32
C ILE A 145 13.12 4.59 -6.17
N ILE A 146 12.38 4.67 -7.27
CA ILE A 146 12.40 5.82 -8.19
C ILE A 146 11.43 6.90 -7.73
N TYR A 147 10.25 6.48 -7.23
CA TYR A 147 9.23 7.40 -6.77
C TYR A 147 8.39 6.77 -5.68
N GLN A 148 7.93 7.56 -4.72
CA GLN A 148 7.01 7.10 -3.68
C GLN A 148 6.03 8.18 -3.24
N GLU A 149 4.86 7.75 -2.80
CA GLU A 149 3.82 8.59 -2.20
C GLU A 149 3.31 7.94 -0.92
N LYS A 150 3.12 8.72 0.14
CA LYS A 150 2.55 8.26 1.41
C LYS A 150 1.23 8.98 1.65
N HIS A 151 0.16 8.22 1.85
CA HIS A 151 -1.19 8.71 2.13
C HIS A 151 -1.63 8.20 3.51
N GLU A 152 -1.66 9.09 4.48
CA GLU A 152 -2.06 8.78 5.84
C GLU A 152 -3.57 8.86 6.01
N GLY A 153 -4.13 7.93 6.80
CA GLY A 153 -5.56 7.82 7.08
C GLY A 153 -6.33 7.06 6.00
N TYR A 154 -7.60 6.88 6.27
CA TYR A 154 -8.55 6.17 5.43
C TYR A 154 -8.72 6.82 4.06
N LEU A 155 -8.67 6.02 3.01
CA LEU A 155 -8.99 6.39 1.63
C LEU A 155 -10.31 5.75 1.23
N THR A 156 -11.23 6.56 0.72
CA THR A 156 -12.45 6.05 0.09
C THR A 156 -12.13 5.30 -1.19
N ARG A 157 -13.04 4.48 -1.67
CA ARG A 157 -12.86 3.76 -2.93
C ARG A 157 -12.59 4.68 -4.12
N ASN A 158 -13.22 5.86 -4.16
CA ASN A 158 -12.95 6.84 -5.22
C ASN A 158 -11.56 7.44 -5.11
N GLU A 159 -11.08 7.72 -3.90
CA GLU A 159 -9.69 8.16 -3.68
C GLU A 159 -8.70 7.07 -4.08
N LEU A 160 -8.96 5.80 -3.75
CA LEU A 160 -8.14 4.67 -4.22
C LEU A 160 -8.06 4.60 -5.75
N ARG A 161 -9.16 4.78 -6.47
CA ARG A 161 -9.17 4.83 -7.94
C ARG A 161 -8.26 5.92 -8.48
N THR A 162 -8.33 7.12 -7.92
CA THR A 162 -7.52 8.26 -8.36
C THR A 162 -6.06 8.08 -7.96
N ILE A 163 -5.81 7.72 -6.69
CA ILE A 163 -4.46 7.65 -6.13
C ILE A 163 -3.69 6.47 -6.73
N VAL A 164 -4.27 5.27 -6.69
CA VAL A 164 -3.60 4.04 -7.15
C VAL A 164 -3.69 3.90 -8.67
N GLY A 165 -4.87 4.15 -9.26
CA GLY A 165 -5.09 3.95 -10.69
C GLY A 165 -4.21 4.83 -11.58
N ASP A 166 -3.90 6.05 -11.15
CA ASP A 166 -3.06 6.99 -11.90
C ASP A 166 -1.59 7.04 -11.40
N PHE A 167 -1.23 6.21 -10.43
CA PHE A 167 0.12 6.21 -9.85
C PHE A 167 1.21 5.89 -10.87
N CYS A 168 0.99 4.93 -11.77
CA CYS A 168 1.92 4.58 -12.84
C CYS A 168 2.30 5.82 -13.67
N ASN A 169 1.32 6.62 -14.10
CA ASN A 169 1.58 7.82 -14.88
C ASN A 169 2.43 8.85 -14.11
N ARG A 170 2.13 9.06 -12.83
CA ARG A 170 2.91 9.96 -11.97
C ARG A 170 4.33 9.46 -11.77
N ALA A 171 4.48 8.17 -11.49
CA ALA A 171 5.78 7.54 -11.29
C ALA A 171 6.68 7.63 -12.53
N LEU A 172 6.13 7.39 -13.73
CA LEU A 172 6.86 7.53 -14.98
C LEU A 172 7.24 8.98 -15.31
N LYS A 173 6.42 9.96 -14.93
CA LYS A 173 6.81 11.38 -15.00
C LYS A 173 7.97 11.69 -14.09
N ALA A 174 7.91 11.24 -12.83
CA ALA A 174 9.01 11.41 -11.86
C ALA A 174 10.32 10.75 -12.35
N GLU A 175 10.25 9.57 -12.97
CA GLU A 175 11.42 8.90 -13.58
C GLU A 175 12.08 9.76 -14.67
N ARG A 176 11.31 10.54 -15.42
CA ARG A 176 11.83 11.48 -16.42
C ARG A 176 12.31 12.80 -15.85
N GLY A 177 12.29 12.95 -14.51
CA GLY A 177 12.71 14.19 -13.82
C GLY A 177 11.64 15.30 -13.86
N GLU A 178 10.41 14.99 -14.26
CA GLU A 178 9.30 15.95 -14.22
C GLU A 178 8.86 16.20 -12.77
N LYS A 179 8.49 17.44 -12.45
CA LYS A 179 7.89 17.74 -11.15
C LYS A 179 6.51 17.07 -11.05
N VAL A 180 6.34 16.23 -10.03
CA VAL A 180 5.08 15.53 -9.78
C VAL A 180 4.59 15.89 -8.38
N GLU A 181 3.30 16.18 -8.28
CA GLU A 181 2.63 16.39 -7.00
C GLU A 181 1.62 15.24 -6.81
N PRO A 182 1.62 14.57 -5.64
CA PRO A 182 0.60 13.60 -5.31
C PRO A 182 -0.79 14.22 -5.39
N PRO A 183 -1.84 13.47 -5.76
CA PRO A 183 -3.19 13.98 -5.79
C PRO A 183 -3.64 14.42 -4.40
N ARG A 184 -4.23 15.60 -4.30
CA ARG A 184 -4.81 16.10 -3.05
C ARG A 184 -5.99 15.23 -2.66
N ARG A 185 -6.15 15.03 -1.38
CA ARG A 185 -7.29 14.31 -0.82
C ARG A 185 -8.45 15.28 -0.59
N ARG A 186 -9.67 14.80 -0.72
CA ARG A 186 -10.88 15.60 -0.46
C ARG A 186 -10.88 16.27 0.92
N ILE A 187 -10.43 15.54 1.96
CA ILE A 187 -10.32 16.07 3.32
C ILE A 187 -9.33 17.25 3.39
N GLU A 188 -8.24 17.19 2.64
CA GLU A 188 -7.25 18.28 2.57
C GLU A 188 -7.86 19.51 1.88
N ASP A 189 -8.62 19.32 0.81
CA ASP A 189 -9.32 20.42 0.12
C ASP A 189 -10.40 21.04 1.03
N GLU A 190 -11.19 20.24 1.74
CA GLU A 190 -12.20 20.70 2.69
C GLU A 190 -11.55 21.49 3.84
N LEU A 191 -10.42 21.03 4.37
CA LEU A 191 -9.66 21.73 5.40
C LEU A 191 -9.10 23.08 4.92
N ILE A 192 -8.56 23.12 3.71
CA ILE A 192 -8.06 24.36 3.09
C ILE A 192 -9.19 25.38 2.94
N VAL A 193 -10.36 24.94 2.48
CA VAL A 193 -11.54 25.80 2.34
C VAL A 193 -11.99 26.33 3.70
N LEU A 194 -11.98 25.48 4.74
CA LEU A 194 -12.35 25.88 6.09
C LEU A 194 -11.34 26.88 6.69
N LEU A 195 -10.05 26.64 6.52
CA LEU A 195 -8.99 27.55 6.98
C LEU A 195 -9.08 28.92 6.29
N ARG A 196 -9.33 28.96 4.99
CA ARG A 196 -9.55 30.24 4.27
C ARG A 196 -10.74 31.01 4.83
N LYS A 197 -11.87 30.34 5.08
CA LYS A 197 -13.04 30.96 5.69
C LYS A 197 -12.75 31.53 7.09
N LEU A 198 -11.99 30.79 7.90
CA LEU A 198 -11.60 31.27 9.24
C LEU A 198 -10.69 32.50 9.18
N LEU A 199 -9.74 32.54 8.23
CA LEU A 199 -8.86 33.68 8.03
C LEU A 199 -9.62 34.92 7.54
N GLU A 200 -10.62 34.76 6.66
CA GLU A 200 -11.49 35.83 6.18
C GLU A 200 -12.37 36.41 7.31
N LEU A 201 -12.79 35.57 8.27
CA LEU A 201 -13.59 36.00 9.41
C LEU A 201 -12.73 36.70 10.49
N GLY A 202 -11.47 36.24 10.68
CA GLY A 202 -10.52 36.83 11.65
C GLY A 202 -9.92 38.17 11.20
N GLY A 203 -9.93 38.48 9.90
CA GLY A 203 -9.43 39.75 9.36
C GLY A 203 -10.41 40.92 9.36
N LYS A 204 -11.60 40.77 9.96
CA LYS A 204 -12.65 41.79 10.05
C LYS A 204 -12.82 42.36 11.49
N SER A 205 -11.76 42.30 12.29
CA SER A 205 -11.73 42.90 13.62
C SER A 205 -10.99 44.23 13.61
#